data_83bd8181b134ca5ab2001c6490b5166c
#
_entry.id   83bd8181b134ca5ab2001c6490b5166c
#
_cell.length_a   1.000
_cell.length_b   1.000
_cell.length_c   1.000
_cell.angle_alpha   90.00
_cell.angle_beta   90.00
_cell.angle_gamma   90.00
#
_symmetry.space_group_name_H-M   'P 1'
#
loop_
_entity.id
_entity.type
_entity.pdbx_description
1 polymer ?
#
loop_
_entity_poly.entity_id
_entity_poly.type
_entity_poly.pdbx_seq_one_letter_code
_entity_poly.pdbx_strand_id
1 'polypeptide(L)'
;MSFKYNNYTLKKLETLFEELDYTVLYEKGSFQSGYCIVQQRRVVVVNKFFETEGRINTLLEILGVVEVDPSRLSEASQKLFKNLSQS
;
A
#
# COMPACT_ATOMS: atom_id res chain seq x y z
N MET A 1 16.80 -3.57 10.23
CA MET A 1 16.48 -4.55 9.20
C MET A 1 16.19 -3.87 7.89
N SER A 2 16.85 -4.30 6.82
CA SER A 2 16.69 -3.63 5.55
C SER A 2 15.37 -4.05 4.87
N PHE A 3 14.69 -3.08 4.31
CA PHE A 3 13.44 -3.26 3.60
C PHE A 3 13.76 -3.44 2.11
N LYS A 4 13.36 -4.57 1.54
CA LYS A 4 13.67 -4.87 0.14
C LYS A 4 12.55 -4.45 -0.78
N TYR A 5 12.92 -3.80 -1.89
CA TYR A 5 11.99 -3.31 -2.90
C TYR A 5 11.86 -4.34 -4.02
N ASN A 6 11.11 -5.39 -3.78
CA ASN A 6 10.88 -6.46 -4.75
C ASN A 6 9.41 -6.84 -4.83
N ASN A 7 9.06 -7.71 -5.77
CA ASN A 7 7.67 -8.11 -5.97
C ASN A 7 7.05 -8.78 -4.75
N TYR A 8 7.85 -9.49 -3.99
CA TYR A 8 7.38 -10.14 -2.78
C TYR A 8 6.90 -9.11 -1.76
N THR A 9 7.68 -8.05 -1.56
CA THR A 9 7.32 -6.95 -0.67
C THR A 9 6.11 -6.20 -1.20
N LEU A 10 6.04 -5.99 -2.51
CA LEU A 10 4.91 -5.32 -3.13
C LEU A 10 3.60 -6.07 -2.85
N LYS A 11 3.63 -7.39 -3.00
CA LYS A 11 2.44 -8.20 -2.71
C LYS A 11 2.03 -8.12 -1.25
N LYS A 12 2.99 -8.09 -0.35
CA LYS A 12 2.69 -7.94 1.08
C LYS A 12 2.02 -6.60 1.37
N LEU A 13 2.48 -5.53 0.74
CA LEU A 13 1.87 -4.22 0.90
C LEU A 13 0.45 -4.20 0.34
N GLU A 14 0.24 -4.81 -0.83
CA GLU A 14 -1.09 -4.91 -1.42
C GLU A 14 -2.04 -5.64 -0.48
N THR A 15 -1.58 -6.75 0.11
CA THR A 15 -2.37 -7.53 1.06
C THR A 15 -2.72 -6.69 2.29
N LEU A 16 -1.75 -5.93 2.80
CA LEU A 16 -1.97 -5.05 3.95
C LEU A 16 -3.10 -4.05 3.66
N PHE A 17 -3.07 -3.42 2.50
CA PHE A 17 -4.13 -2.48 2.12
C PHE A 17 -5.48 -3.18 1.98
N GLU A 18 -5.49 -4.37 1.40
CA GLU A 18 -6.73 -5.14 1.28
C GLU A 18 -7.32 -5.49 2.64
N GLU A 19 -6.48 -5.79 3.61
CA GLU A 19 -6.94 -6.08 4.98
C GLU A 19 -7.53 -4.84 5.66
N LEU A 20 -7.15 -3.65 5.20
CA LEU A 20 -7.71 -2.40 5.69
C LEU A 20 -8.94 -1.97 4.86
N ASP A 21 -9.45 -2.86 4.03
CA ASP A 21 -10.60 -2.64 3.15
C ASP A 21 -10.33 -1.64 2.02
N TYR A 22 -9.08 -1.52 1.60
CA TYR A 22 -8.73 -0.74 0.41
C TYR A 22 -8.66 -1.66 -0.80
N THR A 23 -9.17 -1.18 -1.92
CA THR A 23 -8.98 -1.84 -3.21
C THR A 23 -7.81 -1.17 -3.90
N VAL A 24 -6.79 -1.93 -4.24
CA VAL A 24 -5.61 -1.40 -4.93
C VAL A 24 -5.79 -1.61 -6.44
N LEU A 25 -5.78 -0.52 -7.17
CA LEU A 25 -5.97 -0.53 -8.63
C LEU A 25 -4.73 0.04 -9.31
N TYR A 26 -4.36 -0.57 -10.44
CA TYR A 26 -3.27 -0.10 -11.28
C TYR A 26 -3.85 0.42 -12.57
N GLU A 27 -3.70 1.72 -12.80
CA GLU A 27 -4.30 2.38 -13.96
C GLU A 27 -3.24 3.09 -14.79
N LYS A 28 -3.45 3.11 -16.11
CA LYS A 28 -2.58 3.84 -17.04
C LYS A 28 -3.01 5.29 -17.10
N GLY A 29 -2.05 6.18 -17.24
CA GLY A 29 -2.36 7.59 -17.44
C GLY A 29 -1.30 8.51 -16.85
N SER A 30 -1.43 9.78 -17.17
CA SER A 30 -0.56 10.81 -16.59
C SER A 30 -1.28 11.46 -15.42
N PHE A 31 -1.47 10.69 -14.36
CA PHE A 31 -2.11 11.16 -13.13
C PHE A 31 -1.20 10.85 -11.94
N GLN A 32 -1.43 11.57 -10.87
CA GLN A 32 -0.75 11.29 -9.62
C GLN A 32 -1.46 10.15 -8.90
N SER A 33 -0.68 9.17 -8.48
CA SER A 33 -1.21 8.07 -7.67
C SER A 33 -1.70 8.62 -6.34
N GLY A 34 -2.70 7.96 -5.77
CA GLY A 34 -3.26 8.42 -4.52
C GLY A 34 -4.35 7.49 -4.03
N TYR A 35 -5.06 7.94 -3.00
CA TYR A 35 -6.19 7.21 -2.50
C TYR A 35 -7.42 8.11 -2.46
N CYS A 36 -8.58 7.47 -2.54
CA CYS A 36 -9.84 8.20 -2.43
C CYS A 36 -10.91 7.30 -1.82
N ILE A 37 -11.96 7.95 -1.32
CA ILE A 37 -13.12 7.25 -0.79
C ILE A 37 -14.30 7.65 -1.67
N VAL A 38 -14.85 6.68 -2.40
CA VAL A 38 -15.96 6.90 -3.32
C VAL A 38 -17.10 6.00 -2.90
N GLN A 39 -18.25 6.59 -2.57
CA GLN A 39 -19.45 5.83 -2.16
C GLN A 39 -19.11 4.80 -1.08
N GLN A 40 -18.36 5.23 -0.07
CA GLN A 40 -17.90 4.39 1.05
C GLN A 40 -16.91 3.30 0.66
N ARG A 41 -16.40 3.36 -0.56
CA ARG A 41 -15.35 2.44 -1.00
C ARG A 41 -14.00 3.11 -0.88
N ARG A 42 -13.04 2.40 -0.29
CA ARG A 42 -11.68 2.88 -0.14
C ARG A 42 -10.85 2.37 -1.31
N VAL A 43 -10.32 3.27 -2.09
CA VAL A 43 -9.59 2.91 -3.32
C VAL A 43 -8.21 3.55 -3.30
N VAL A 44 -7.20 2.75 -3.60
CA VAL A 44 -5.84 3.21 -3.82
C VAL A 44 -5.53 3.01 -5.30
N VAL A 45 -5.17 4.08 -5.99
CA VAL A 45 -4.86 4.02 -7.42
C VAL A 45 -3.37 4.27 -7.59
N VAL A 46 -2.69 3.30 -8.23
CA VAL A 46 -1.26 3.37 -8.49
C VAL A 46 -1.05 3.41 -9.99
N ASN A 47 -0.15 4.28 -10.47
CA ASN A 47 0.16 4.39 -11.88
C ASN A 47 0.79 3.11 -12.38
N LYS A 48 0.16 2.49 -13.37
CA LYS A 48 0.60 1.20 -13.91
C LYS A 48 1.98 1.26 -14.57
N PHE A 49 2.40 2.45 -15.00
CA PHE A 49 3.71 2.63 -15.62
C PHE A 49 4.86 2.59 -14.62
N PHE A 50 4.58 2.69 -13.33
CA PHE A 50 5.63 2.58 -12.32
C PHE A 50 6.17 1.15 -12.28
N GLU A 51 7.49 1.03 -12.09
CA GLU A 51 8.11 -0.25 -11.81
C GLU A 51 7.89 -0.63 -10.35
N THR A 52 8.32 -1.84 -9.98
CA THR A 52 8.11 -2.38 -8.63
C THR A 52 8.51 -1.40 -7.54
N GLU A 53 9.71 -0.80 -7.64
CA GLU A 53 10.18 0.15 -6.64
C GLU A 53 9.28 1.37 -6.54
N GLY A 54 8.86 1.92 -7.68
CA GLY A 54 7.95 3.07 -7.69
C GLY A 54 6.58 2.74 -7.09
N ARG A 55 6.09 1.54 -7.37
CA ARG A 55 4.82 1.09 -6.80
C ARG A 55 4.91 0.97 -5.28
N ILE A 56 6.01 0.38 -4.79
CA ILE A 56 6.23 0.24 -3.36
C ILE A 56 6.33 1.62 -2.70
N ASN A 57 7.10 2.53 -3.27
CA ASN A 57 7.24 3.88 -2.72
C ASN A 57 5.89 4.59 -2.65
N THR A 58 5.06 4.44 -3.70
CA THR A 58 3.73 5.03 -3.72
C THR A 58 2.85 4.48 -2.60
N LEU A 59 2.85 3.15 -2.44
CA LEU A 59 2.05 2.52 -1.38
C LEU A 59 2.54 2.93 0.01
N LEU A 60 3.85 3.08 0.19
CA LEU A 60 4.39 3.52 1.46
C LEU A 60 3.98 4.96 1.78
N GLU A 61 3.99 5.84 0.78
CA GLU A 61 3.54 7.22 0.98
C GLU A 61 2.07 7.27 1.38
N ILE A 62 1.23 6.49 0.69
CA ILE A 62 -0.19 6.44 1.00
C ILE A 62 -0.41 5.86 2.39
N LEU A 63 0.34 4.82 2.75
CA LEU A 63 0.23 4.20 4.06
C LEU A 63 0.54 5.19 5.18
N GLY A 64 1.41 6.16 4.92
CA GLY A 64 1.78 7.18 5.90
C GLY A 64 0.70 8.21 6.15
N VAL A 65 -0.32 8.31 5.28
CA VAL A 65 -1.38 9.30 5.43
C VAL A 65 -2.76 8.71 5.71
N VAL A 66 -2.95 7.40 5.52
CA VAL A 66 -4.23 6.76 5.82
C VAL A 66 -4.23 6.29 7.28
N GLU A 67 -5.43 6.19 7.83
CA GLU A 67 -5.58 5.61 9.15
C GLU A 67 -5.40 4.10 9.09
N VAL A 68 -4.57 3.58 9.98
CA VAL A 68 -4.30 2.15 10.06
C VAL A 68 -4.77 1.63 11.41
N ASP A 69 -5.70 0.69 11.39
CA ASP A 69 -6.15 -0.01 12.59
C ASP A 69 -5.42 -1.36 12.64
N PRO A 70 -4.40 -1.51 13.51
CA PRO A 70 -3.62 -2.74 13.54
C PRO A 70 -4.44 -3.98 13.83
N SER A 71 -5.59 -3.83 14.49
CA SER A 71 -6.44 -4.98 14.82
C SER A 71 -7.05 -5.63 13.58
N ARG A 72 -7.06 -4.93 12.44
CA ARG A 72 -7.59 -5.45 11.18
C ARG A 72 -6.53 -6.19 10.38
N LEU A 73 -5.27 -6.08 10.78
CA LEU A 73 -4.15 -6.66 10.04
C LEU A 73 -3.89 -8.09 10.50
N SER A 74 -3.53 -8.97 9.55
CA SER A 74 -3.04 -10.29 9.88
C SER A 74 -1.70 -10.17 10.61
N GLU A 75 -1.26 -11.26 11.22
CA GLU A 75 0.01 -11.28 11.93
C GLU A 75 1.17 -10.87 11.02
N ALA A 76 1.18 -11.37 9.79
CA ALA A 76 2.22 -11.03 8.83
C ALA A 76 2.20 -9.54 8.47
N SER A 77 1.00 -8.97 8.27
CA SER A 77 0.87 -7.55 7.95
C SER A 77 1.23 -6.67 9.14
N GLN A 78 0.93 -7.10 10.36
CA GLN A 78 1.34 -6.37 11.55
C GLN A 78 2.85 -6.29 11.67
N LYS A 79 3.54 -7.39 11.37
CA LYS A 79 5.00 -7.40 11.38
C LYS A 79 5.58 -6.46 10.32
N LEU A 80 5.00 -6.48 9.14
CA LEU A 80 5.42 -5.60 8.06
C LEU A 80 5.24 -4.14 8.47
N PHE A 81 4.06 -3.80 8.97
CA PHE A 81 3.75 -2.43 9.39
C PHE A 81 4.70 -1.96 10.49
N LYS A 82 4.97 -2.82 11.45
CA LYS A 82 5.90 -2.50 12.54
C LYS A 82 7.32 -2.24 12.02
N ASN A 83 7.78 -3.05 11.07
CA ASN A 83 9.11 -2.86 10.48
C ASN A 83 9.19 -1.53 9.74
N LEU A 84 8.14 -1.15 9.04
CA LEU A 84 8.09 0.12 8.32
C LEU A 84 8.13 1.31 9.28
N SER A 85 7.48 1.18 10.44
CA SER A 85 7.45 2.25 11.43
C SER A 85 8.79 2.46 12.12
N GLN A 86 9.65 1.46 12.08
CA GLN A 86 10.96 1.51 12.75
C GLN A 86 12.10 1.90 11.82
N SER A 87 11.85 2.03 10.54
CA SER A 87 12.89 2.35 9.56
C SER A 87 13.04 3.84 9.31
#